data_ac7669b2c0fa60727ca8d6b384e57516
#
_entry.id   ac7669b2c0fa60727ca8d6b384e57516
#
_cell.length_a   1.000
_cell.length_b   1.000
_cell.length_c   1.000
_cell.angle_alpha   90.00
_cell.angle_beta   90.00
_cell.angle_gamma   90.00
#
_symmetry.space_group_name_H-M   'P 1'
#
loop_
_entity.id
_entity.type
_entity.pdbx_description
1 polymer ?
#
loop_
_entity_poly.entity_id
_entity_poly.type
_entity_poly.pdbx_seq_one_letter_code
_entity_poly.pdbx_strand_id
1 'polypeptide(L)'
;METTVKVALGALALLMGASLLATRPNSHANDSATPTKAHLRLASLSTEDRRDVDYALLDQRLRMLMTKPAMVGMAVGVVENGRITFLRGYGETLAGSGEPVTPDTVFRWASVSKGVAATMVAKLAEQGKIDLQAPVANYAPDLKLPAGNENRATVGDLLSHRLGLYRNAYDNKLEEGQDPSFLRQTLVQLNPTCEPGTCWSYQNVAYDASSEMVSRTTGLPYEQAVRRYLFNPIGMASGSVSLAGLEGSRSWARPHTVGKRPLPLVDTYYKVPGAGGINSNIKDMALWMEAQMGEMPDVLDDGVLNTIHAPYVVTPSERGRLRKFLERLGTAWYGYGWRSYDYAGHHIVGHRGGINGYRSLILFDPQKKSGVVALWNSNTSQPGGLEFEVMDMLYHLPFRDWLELNKTAPAETALETEPEIGSGDSAPARKRSKG
;
A
#
# COMPACT_ATOMS: atom_id res chain seq x y z
N MET A 1 62.65 -23.15 19.76
CA MET A 1 63.14 -21.77 19.86
C MET A 1 61.93 -20.90 19.97
N GLU A 2 61.32 -20.76 21.16
CA GLU A 2 61.56 -19.77 22.23
C GLU A 2 61.80 -18.38 21.64
N THR A 3 60.99 -17.38 21.94
CA THR A 3 61.04 -16.49 23.11
C THR A 3 59.83 -15.54 23.10
N THR A 4 58.96 -15.55 24.05
CA THR A 4 58.86 -14.79 25.31
C THR A 4 58.14 -13.43 25.20
N VAL A 5 56.96 -13.40 25.75
CA VAL A 5 56.22 -12.47 26.65
C VAL A 5 56.94 -11.18 27.08
N LYS A 6 56.21 -10.04 27.07
CA LYS A 6 56.28 -9.06 28.17
C LYS A 6 54.92 -8.35 28.39
N VAL A 7 54.43 -8.52 29.60
CA VAL A 7 53.36 -7.80 30.31
C VAL A 7 53.96 -6.53 30.92
N ALA A 8 53.24 -5.45 30.95
CA ALA A 8 53.47 -4.32 31.86
C ALA A 8 52.17 -3.81 32.45
N LEU A 9 52.03 -4.07 33.76
CA LEU A 9 51.11 -3.40 34.70
C LEU A 9 51.71 -2.05 35.16
N GLY A 10 50.89 -1.13 35.56
CA GLY A 10 51.21 0.06 36.35
C GLY A 10 49.95 0.90 36.53
N ALA A 11 49.28 0.83 37.57
CA ALA A 11 49.33 1.28 38.98
C ALA A 11 48.66 2.67 39.15
N LEU A 12 47.57 2.61 39.80
CA LEU A 12 46.85 3.35 40.85
C LEU A 12 47.55 4.60 41.43
N ALA A 13 46.81 5.72 41.53
CA ALA A 13 47.02 6.75 42.55
C ALA A 13 45.70 7.38 42.98
N LEU A 14 45.34 7.11 44.23
CA LEU A 14 44.34 7.84 45.07
C LEU A 14 44.92 9.18 45.48
N LEU A 15 44.04 10.20 45.57
CA LEU A 15 44.25 11.34 46.49
C LEU A 15 42.89 11.77 47.07
N MET A 16 42.83 11.64 48.41
CA MET A 16 41.78 12.21 49.30
C MET A 16 42.12 13.68 49.63
N GLY A 17 41.09 14.40 50.03
CA GLY A 17 41.18 15.70 50.74
C GLY A 17 39.84 16.42 50.69
N ALA A 18 39.06 16.38 51.63
CA ALA A 18 38.88 16.93 52.98
C ALA A 18 37.77 18.00 52.99
N SER A 19 36.88 17.78 53.91
CA SER A 19 35.68 18.52 54.33
C SER A 19 35.97 19.97 54.79
N LEU A 20 34.97 20.83 54.59
CA LEU A 20 34.73 21.96 55.50
C LEU A 20 33.20 22.19 55.64
N LEU A 21 32.78 22.05 56.89
CA LEU A 21 31.45 22.41 57.40
C LEU A 21 31.33 23.96 57.52
N ALA A 22 30.19 24.51 57.17
CA ALA A 22 29.74 25.79 57.70
C ALA A 22 28.20 25.81 57.87
N THR A 23 27.81 26.23 58.98
CA THR A 23 26.56 26.22 59.73
C THR A 23 25.39 27.01 59.12
N ARG A 24 24.18 26.52 59.45
CA ARG A 24 22.86 27.21 59.30
C ARG A 24 22.74 28.45 60.16
N PRO A 25 21.79 29.37 59.83
CA PRO A 25 20.68 29.51 60.76
C PRO A 25 19.28 29.44 60.12
N ASN A 26 18.34 29.00 60.97
CA ASN A 26 16.89 28.98 60.77
C ASN A 26 16.30 30.39 60.69
N SER A 27 15.30 30.57 59.83
CA SER A 27 14.22 31.50 60.10
C SER A 27 12.90 30.94 59.57
N HIS A 28 11.97 30.69 60.48
CA HIS A 28 10.56 30.43 60.22
C HIS A 28 9.91 31.67 59.62
N ALA A 29 9.23 31.51 58.50
CA ALA A 29 8.16 32.41 58.11
C ALA A 29 7.02 31.53 57.56
N ASN A 30 5.90 31.52 58.28
CA ASN A 30 4.60 31.10 57.80
C ASN A 30 4.19 32.02 56.66
N ASP A 31 3.89 31.45 55.50
CA ASP A 31 3.02 32.10 54.52
C ASP A 31 1.98 31.13 54.04
N SER A 32 0.75 31.42 54.43
CA SER A 32 -0.49 30.83 53.98
C SER A 32 -0.67 31.10 52.48
N ALA A 33 -0.42 30.09 51.67
CA ALA A 33 -0.71 30.18 50.26
C ALA A 33 -2.23 30.04 50.00
N THR A 34 -2.83 31.13 49.63
CA THR A 34 -4.17 31.22 49.06
C THR A 34 -4.23 30.38 47.76
N PRO A 35 -5.26 29.57 47.51
CA PRO A 35 -5.34 28.79 46.29
C PRO A 35 -5.55 29.73 45.10
N THR A 36 -4.56 29.81 44.25
CA THR A 36 -4.62 30.49 42.97
C THR A 36 -5.68 29.81 42.09
N LYS A 37 -6.72 30.56 41.75
CA LYS A 37 -7.73 30.14 40.75
C LYS A 37 -7.02 29.68 39.48
N ALA A 38 -7.05 28.40 39.20
CA ALA A 38 -6.71 27.85 37.89
C ALA A 38 -7.73 28.45 36.90
N HIS A 39 -7.32 29.46 36.16
CA HIS A 39 -8.04 29.89 34.98
C HIS A 39 -7.99 28.71 34.00
N LEU A 40 -9.09 27.97 33.87
CA LEU A 40 -9.39 27.18 32.71
C LEU A 40 -9.36 28.13 31.49
N ARG A 41 -8.19 28.27 30.87
CA ARG A 41 -8.13 28.71 29.48
C ARG A 41 -8.87 27.63 28.68
N LEU A 42 -10.09 27.96 28.27
CA LEU A 42 -10.66 27.36 27.05
C LEU A 42 -9.66 27.70 25.95
N ALA A 43 -8.75 26.77 25.65
CA ALA A 43 -7.98 26.85 24.46
C ALA A 43 -9.00 26.94 23.32
N SER A 44 -9.03 28.07 22.62
CA SER A 44 -9.67 28.15 21.31
C SER A 44 -9.08 27.00 20.55
N LEU A 45 -9.94 26.04 20.09
CA LEU A 45 -9.55 24.99 19.17
C LEU A 45 -8.80 25.69 18.04
N SER A 46 -7.50 25.39 17.91
CA SER A 46 -6.71 25.92 16.82
C SER A 46 -7.38 25.47 15.52
N THR A 47 -7.23 26.22 14.45
CA THR A 47 -7.72 25.83 13.10
C THR A 47 -7.17 24.48 12.66
N GLU A 48 -6.11 23.97 13.31
CA GLU A 48 -5.54 22.64 13.12
C GLU A 48 -6.40 21.47 13.64
N ASP A 49 -7.36 21.73 14.56
CA ASP A 49 -8.25 20.70 15.11
C ASP A 49 -9.57 20.55 14.33
N ARG A 50 -9.78 21.33 13.26
CA ARG A 50 -10.99 21.24 12.45
C ARG A 50 -10.88 20.01 11.55
N ARG A 51 -11.73 19.02 11.80
CA ARG A 51 -11.86 17.82 10.96
C ARG A 51 -12.79 18.13 9.77
N ASP A 52 -12.33 17.75 8.57
CA ASP A 52 -13.11 17.91 7.34
C ASP A 52 -14.07 16.72 7.13
N VAL A 53 -13.69 15.51 7.64
CA VAL A 53 -14.52 14.30 7.50
C VAL A 53 -15.58 14.25 8.60
N ASP A 54 -16.85 14.07 8.19
CA ASP A 54 -17.93 13.73 9.11
C ASP A 54 -17.87 12.24 9.47
N TYR A 55 -17.20 11.92 10.59
CA TYR A 55 -17.01 10.54 11.04
C TYR A 55 -18.31 9.86 11.49
N ALA A 56 -19.33 10.61 11.92
CA ALA A 56 -20.61 10.04 12.27
C ALA A 56 -21.33 9.55 11.00
N LEU A 57 -21.33 10.38 9.96
CA LEU A 57 -21.86 10.00 8.65
C LEU A 57 -21.04 8.85 8.05
N LEU A 58 -19.71 8.91 8.08
CA LEU A 58 -18.86 7.84 7.55
C LEU A 58 -19.15 6.51 8.25
N ASP A 59 -19.20 6.47 9.59
CA ASP A 59 -19.51 5.25 10.34
C ASP A 59 -20.91 4.70 10.01
N GLN A 60 -21.89 5.58 9.87
CA GLN A 60 -23.24 5.20 9.44
C GLN A 60 -23.21 4.55 8.04
N ARG A 61 -22.51 5.18 7.09
CA ARG A 61 -22.37 4.66 5.72
C ARG A 61 -21.69 3.30 5.70
N LEU A 62 -20.62 3.12 6.48
CA LEU A 62 -19.91 1.85 6.60
C LEU A 62 -20.80 0.76 7.22
N ARG A 63 -21.59 1.07 8.26
CA ARG A 63 -22.56 0.12 8.81
C ARG A 63 -23.61 -0.29 7.78
N MET A 64 -24.15 0.66 7.00
CA MET A 64 -25.07 0.37 5.91
C MET A 64 -24.41 -0.49 4.83
N LEU A 65 -23.15 -0.21 4.46
CA LEU A 65 -22.40 -1.04 3.51
C LEU A 65 -22.28 -2.49 4.01
N MET A 66 -22.01 -2.69 5.30
CA MET A 66 -21.88 -4.03 5.90
C MET A 66 -23.17 -4.84 5.90
N THR A 67 -24.35 -4.21 5.70
CA THR A 67 -25.61 -4.96 5.53
C THR A 67 -25.76 -5.58 4.13
N LYS A 68 -24.91 -5.20 3.16
CA LYS A 68 -24.98 -5.76 1.80
C LYS A 68 -24.58 -7.24 1.80
N PRO A 69 -25.27 -8.09 1.00
CA PRO A 69 -25.12 -9.55 1.07
C PRO A 69 -23.70 -10.07 0.90
N ALA A 70 -22.87 -9.40 0.10
CA ALA A 70 -21.51 -9.88 -0.22
C ALA A 70 -20.43 -9.37 0.76
N MET A 71 -20.79 -8.55 1.77
CA MET A 71 -19.84 -8.07 2.79
C MET A 71 -19.69 -9.09 3.91
N VAL A 72 -18.44 -9.44 4.26
CA VAL A 72 -18.09 -10.33 5.38
C VAL A 72 -17.40 -9.54 6.47
N GLY A 73 -16.20 -9.04 6.20
CA GLY A 73 -15.43 -8.22 7.12
C GLY A 73 -14.68 -7.11 6.37
N MET A 74 -14.48 -6.00 7.05
CA MET A 74 -13.81 -4.82 6.50
C MET A 74 -13.10 -4.04 7.60
N ALA A 75 -11.93 -3.47 7.29
CA ALA A 75 -11.25 -2.49 8.13
C ALA A 75 -11.01 -1.22 7.33
N VAL A 76 -11.23 -0.06 7.97
CA VAL A 76 -11.11 1.27 7.34
C VAL A 76 -10.24 2.17 8.22
N GLY A 77 -9.38 2.96 7.59
CA GLY A 77 -8.60 4.02 8.22
C GLY A 77 -8.70 5.33 7.43
N VAL A 78 -8.72 6.45 8.14
CA VAL A 78 -8.65 7.79 7.55
C VAL A 78 -7.50 8.55 8.21
N VAL A 79 -6.76 9.28 7.38
CA VAL A 79 -5.74 10.24 7.80
C VAL A 79 -6.21 11.62 7.38
N GLU A 80 -6.15 12.59 8.27
CA GLU A 80 -6.38 14.00 7.98
C GLU A 80 -5.21 14.83 8.48
N ASN A 81 -4.73 15.76 7.65
CA ASN A 81 -3.62 16.65 7.98
C ASN A 81 -2.40 15.89 8.54
N GLY A 82 -2.05 14.78 7.90
CA GLY A 82 -0.90 13.95 8.28
C GLY A 82 -1.06 13.12 9.55
N ARG A 83 -2.29 12.96 10.08
CA ARG A 83 -2.55 12.20 11.31
C ARG A 83 -3.68 11.21 11.13
N ILE A 84 -3.51 10.01 11.68
CA ILE A 84 -4.58 9.00 11.71
C ILE A 84 -5.71 9.50 12.62
N THR A 85 -6.90 9.67 12.06
CA THR A 85 -8.08 10.21 12.75
C THR A 85 -9.21 9.21 12.91
N PHE A 86 -9.17 8.12 12.14
CA PHE A 86 -10.17 7.07 12.18
C PHE A 86 -9.55 5.71 11.90
N LEU A 87 -9.85 4.72 12.74
CA LEU A 87 -9.48 3.31 12.54
C LEU A 87 -10.61 2.44 13.07
N ARG A 88 -11.30 1.67 12.19
CA ARG A 88 -12.38 0.76 12.60
C ARG A 88 -12.39 -0.53 11.80
N GLY A 89 -12.78 -1.61 12.49
CA GLY A 89 -13.15 -2.87 11.90
C GLY A 89 -14.66 -3.09 11.94
N TYR A 90 -15.17 -3.82 10.95
CA TYR A 90 -16.59 -4.16 10.80
C TYR A 90 -16.74 -5.60 10.33
N GLY A 91 -17.80 -6.29 10.78
CA GLY A 91 -18.08 -7.65 10.38
C GLY A 91 -17.13 -8.68 10.99
N GLU A 92 -16.89 -9.77 10.27
CA GLU A 92 -16.21 -10.96 10.78
C GLU A 92 -14.96 -11.31 9.98
N THR A 93 -13.98 -11.93 10.65
CA THR A 93 -12.76 -12.45 10.00
C THR A 93 -13.06 -13.69 9.15
N LEU A 94 -14.06 -14.46 9.55
CA LEU A 94 -14.62 -15.62 8.86
C LEU A 94 -16.14 -15.57 9.00
N ALA A 95 -16.86 -15.67 7.88
CA ALA A 95 -18.31 -15.59 7.86
C ALA A 95 -18.96 -16.64 8.80
N GLY A 96 -19.81 -16.17 9.73
CA GLY A 96 -20.52 -17.00 10.70
C GLY A 96 -19.69 -17.46 11.90
N SER A 97 -18.45 -16.99 12.06
CA SER A 97 -17.61 -17.36 13.20
C SER A 97 -17.88 -16.56 14.47
N GLY A 98 -18.49 -15.38 14.35
CA GLY A 98 -18.59 -14.42 15.46
C GLY A 98 -17.27 -13.74 15.82
N GLU A 99 -16.14 -14.05 15.16
CA GLU A 99 -14.85 -13.42 15.39
C GLU A 99 -14.79 -12.05 14.70
N PRO A 100 -14.76 -10.91 15.44
CA PRO A 100 -14.89 -9.60 14.85
C PRO A 100 -13.62 -9.19 14.10
N VAL A 101 -13.77 -8.46 12.99
CA VAL A 101 -12.70 -7.67 12.41
C VAL A 101 -12.44 -6.48 13.32
N THR A 102 -11.18 -6.28 13.67
CA THR A 102 -10.69 -5.14 14.47
C THR A 102 -9.61 -4.37 13.68
N PRO A 103 -9.17 -3.20 14.15
CA PRO A 103 -8.02 -2.51 13.56
C PRO A 103 -6.71 -3.32 13.58
N ASP A 104 -6.62 -4.39 14.38
CA ASP A 104 -5.47 -5.30 14.47
C ASP A 104 -5.56 -6.51 13.52
N THR A 105 -6.72 -6.72 12.90
CA THR A 105 -6.92 -7.84 11.96
C THR A 105 -6.06 -7.65 10.70
N VAL A 106 -5.26 -8.64 10.36
CA VAL A 106 -4.36 -8.64 9.20
C VAL A 106 -5.10 -9.12 7.95
N PHE A 107 -4.87 -8.43 6.84
CA PHE A 107 -5.39 -8.71 5.50
C PHE A 107 -4.27 -8.74 4.47
N ARG A 108 -4.55 -9.28 3.29
CA ARG A 108 -3.68 -9.17 2.12
C ARG A 108 -3.92 -7.86 1.38
N TRP A 109 -2.83 -7.19 0.98
CA TRP A 109 -2.90 -5.92 0.23
C TRP A 109 -3.08 -6.10 -1.27
N ALA A 110 -2.81 -7.29 -1.78
CA ALA A 110 -2.82 -7.54 -3.23
C ALA A 110 -1.98 -6.47 -3.95
N SER A 111 -2.48 -5.90 -5.05
CA SER A 111 -1.72 -4.97 -5.90
C SER A 111 -1.30 -3.65 -5.24
N VAL A 112 -1.80 -3.28 -4.05
CA VAL A 112 -1.24 -2.15 -3.29
C VAL A 112 0.23 -2.41 -2.92
N SER A 113 0.66 -3.67 -2.90
CA SER A 113 2.08 -4.09 -2.75
C SER A 113 3.01 -3.47 -3.79
N LYS A 114 2.50 -3.12 -4.97
CA LYS A 114 3.30 -2.51 -6.04
C LYS A 114 3.91 -1.16 -5.65
N GLY A 115 3.17 -0.38 -4.85
CA GLY A 115 3.69 0.86 -4.28
C GLY A 115 4.88 0.63 -3.35
N VAL A 116 4.87 -0.48 -2.57
CA VAL A 116 6.00 -0.83 -1.69
C VAL A 116 7.23 -1.20 -2.52
N ALA A 117 7.07 -2.02 -3.56
CA ALA A 117 8.18 -2.41 -4.43
C ALA A 117 8.78 -1.21 -5.17
N ALA A 118 7.93 -0.33 -5.72
CA ALA A 118 8.38 0.89 -6.39
C ALA A 118 9.11 1.85 -5.44
N THR A 119 8.58 2.01 -4.22
CA THR A 119 9.24 2.83 -3.18
C THR A 119 10.61 2.27 -2.81
N MET A 120 10.76 0.95 -2.68
CA MET A 120 12.07 0.32 -2.44
C MET A 120 13.05 0.59 -3.58
N VAL A 121 12.62 0.43 -4.83
CA VAL A 121 13.47 0.69 -6.02
C VAL A 121 13.85 2.17 -6.09
N ALA A 122 12.90 3.09 -5.88
CA ALA A 122 13.17 4.54 -5.90
C ALA A 122 14.14 4.96 -4.78
N LYS A 123 13.98 4.38 -3.57
CA LYS A 123 14.90 4.62 -2.45
C LYS A 123 16.32 4.11 -2.74
N LEU A 124 16.45 3.00 -3.43
CA LEU A 124 17.75 2.50 -3.89
C LEU A 124 18.33 3.35 -5.03
N ALA A 125 17.46 3.92 -5.87
CA ALA A 125 17.89 4.83 -6.92
C ALA A 125 18.42 6.15 -6.35
N GLU A 126 17.76 6.73 -5.36
CA GLU A 126 18.26 7.91 -4.67
C GLU A 126 19.63 7.68 -4.03
N GLN A 127 19.89 6.47 -3.52
CA GLN A 127 21.20 6.07 -3.01
C GLN A 127 22.25 5.80 -4.11
N GLY A 128 21.91 6.01 -5.39
CA GLY A 128 22.79 5.74 -6.54
C GLY A 128 23.06 4.24 -6.79
N LYS A 129 22.25 3.34 -6.20
CA LYS A 129 22.42 1.88 -6.33
C LYS A 129 21.66 1.30 -7.50
N ILE A 130 20.61 1.97 -7.94
CA ILE A 130 19.81 1.65 -9.13
C ILE A 130 19.70 2.93 -9.98
N ASP A 131 19.83 2.79 -11.29
CA ASP A 131 19.51 3.86 -12.23
C ASP A 131 18.14 3.56 -12.86
N LEU A 132 17.16 4.43 -12.63
CA LEU A 132 15.80 4.30 -13.16
C LEU A 132 15.73 4.38 -14.68
N GLN A 133 16.73 4.96 -15.33
CA GLN A 133 16.84 5.06 -16.79
C GLN A 133 17.67 3.93 -17.42
N ALA A 134 18.33 3.13 -16.60
CA ALA A 134 19.09 1.99 -17.09
C ALA A 134 18.17 0.84 -17.55
N PRO A 135 18.64 -0.01 -18.48
CA PRO A 135 17.92 -1.21 -18.90
C PRO A 135 17.57 -2.13 -17.72
N VAL A 136 16.38 -2.71 -17.73
CA VAL A 136 15.95 -3.67 -16.69
C VAL A 136 16.87 -4.88 -16.60
N ALA A 137 17.50 -5.29 -17.71
CA ALA A 137 18.45 -6.40 -17.76
C ALA A 137 19.63 -6.23 -16.79
N ASN A 138 20.00 -4.99 -16.45
CA ASN A 138 21.12 -4.69 -15.54
C ASN A 138 20.83 -5.14 -14.09
N TYR A 139 19.55 -5.16 -13.70
CA TYR A 139 19.14 -5.40 -12.32
C TYR A 139 18.27 -6.66 -12.13
N ALA A 140 17.58 -7.10 -13.19
CA ALA A 140 16.72 -8.28 -13.19
C ALA A 140 17.01 -9.18 -14.41
N PRO A 141 18.12 -9.91 -14.40
CA PRO A 141 18.55 -10.75 -15.53
C PRO A 141 17.59 -11.88 -15.89
N ASP A 142 16.71 -12.28 -14.95
CA ASP A 142 15.67 -13.29 -15.19
C ASP A 142 14.49 -12.77 -16.02
N LEU A 143 14.32 -11.45 -16.12
CA LEU A 143 13.29 -10.86 -16.97
C LEU A 143 13.76 -10.86 -18.42
N LYS A 144 13.10 -11.66 -19.27
CA LYS A 144 13.32 -11.71 -20.71
C LYS A 144 12.11 -11.19 -21.45
N LEU A 145 12.30 -10.18 -22.28
CA LEU A 145 11.22 -9.54 -23.04
C LEU A 145 11.28 -9.87 -24.53
N PRO A 146 10.14 -9.82 -25.25
CA PRO A 146 10.11 -10.02 -26.69
C PRO A 146 11.13 -9.13 -27.42
N ALA A 147 11.77 -9.66 -28.46
CA ALA A 147 12.76 -8.96 -29.28
C ALA A 147 13.99 -8.40 -28.51
N GLY A 148 14.31 -8.96 -27.34
CA GLY A 148 15.43 -8.48 -26.50
C GLY A 148 15.16 -7.12 -25.86
N ASN A 149 13.90 -6.76 -25.69
CA ASN A 149 13.47 -5.47 -25.15
C ASN A 149 13.91 -5.22 -23.70
N GLU A 150 14.31 -6.25 -22.94
CA GLU A 150 14.92 -6.09 -21.62
C GLU A 150 16.19 -5.25 -21.62
N ASN A 151 16.86 -5.12 -22.79
CA ASN A 151 18.05 -4.31 -22.98
C ASN A 151 17.73 -2.85 -23.34
N ARG A 152 16.46 -2.51 -23.59
CA ARG A 152 15.97 -1.16 -23.96
C ARG A 152 14.95 -0.61 -22.99
N ALA A 153 14.07 -1.46 -22.47
CA ALA A 153 13.12 -1.10 -21.42
C ALA A 153 13.85 -0.68 -20.15
N THR A 154 13.53 0.48 -19.63
CA THR A 154 14.14 1.02 -18.43
C THR A 154 13.51 0.43 -17.16
N VAL A 155 14.20 0.57 -16.02
CA VAL A 155 13.61 0.28 -14.70
C VAL A 155 12.33 1.10 -14.49
N GLY A 156 12.32 2.38 -14.92
CA GLY A 156 11.14 3.23 -14.90
C GLY A 156 9.99 2.70 -15.76
N ASP A 157 10.27 2.10 -16.91
CA ASP A 157 9.25 1.47 -17.76
C ASP A 157 8.64 0.23 -17.08
N LEU A 158 9.44 -0.56 -16.37
CA LEU A 158 8.93 -1.65 -15.55
C LEU A 158 7.94 -1.15 -14.48
N LEU A 159 8.36 -0.16 -13.70
CA LEU A 159 7.59 0.35 -12.56
C LEU A 159 6.31 1.09 -13.00
N SER A 160 6.27 1.59 -14.24
CA SER A 160 5.11 2.26 -14.83
C SER A 160 4.32 1.40 -15.82
N HIS A 161 4.60 0.10 -15.90
CA HIS A 161 3.91 -0.85 -16.79
C HIS A 161 4.02 -0.52 -18.29
N ARG A 162 5.19 -0.10 -18.76
CA ARG A 162 5.44 0.28 -20.15
C ARG A 162 6.40 -0.65 -20.88
N LEU A 163 6.36 -1.95 -20.58
CA LEU A 163 7.29 -2.96 -21.13
C LEU A 163 6.94 -3.43 -22.54
N GLY A 164 5.80 -3.01 -23.12
CA GLY A 164 5.38 -3.48 -24.43
C GLY A 164 4.76 -4.87 -24.47
N LEU A 165 4.30 -5.38 -23.32
CA LEU A 165 3.59 -6.66 -23.19
C LEU A 165 2.07 -6.44 -23.26
N TYR A 166 1.30 -7.50 -23.60
CA TYR A 166 -0.15 -7.44 -23.41
C TYR A 166 -0.50 -7.49 -21.92
N ARG A 167 -1.69 -6.98 -21.57
CA ARG A 167 -2.14 -6.88 -20.18
C ARG A 167 -2.14 -8.23 -19.47
N ASN A 168 -1.63 -8.28 -18.23
CA ASN A 168 -1.60 -9.45 -17.36
C ASN A 168 -0.92 -10.67 -18.03
N ALA A 169 0.19 -10.42 -18.75
CA ALA A 169 0.92 -11.48 -19.45
C ALA A 169 1.30 -12.61 -18.50
N TYR A 170 0.79 -13.81 -18.77
CA TYR A 170 0.98 -15.05 -18.01
C TYR A 170 0.41 -15.08 -16.59
N ASP A 171 -0.47 -14.18 -16.21
CA ASP A 171 -1.14 -14.24 -14.91
C ASP A 171 -1.91 -15.55 -14.73
N ASN A 172 -2.59 -16.04 -15.78
CA ASN A 172 -3.27 -17.33 -15.76
C ASN A 172 -2.31 -18.49 -15.45
N LYS A 173 -1.11 -18.50 -16.05
CA LYS A 173 -0.10 -19.53 -15.79
C LYS A 173 0.46 -19.43 -14.36
N LEU A 174 0.61 -18.22 -13.84
CA LEU A 174 0.97 -17.98 -12.44
C LEU A 174 -0.10 -18.55 -11.50
N GLU A 175 -1.37 -18.32 -11.80
CA GLU A 175 -2.51 -18.81 -11.01
C GLU A 175 -2.66 -20.35 -11.13
N GLU A 176 -2.23 -20.95 -12.22
CA GLU A 176 -2.08 -22.39 -12.38
C GLU A 176 -0.88 -22.97 -11.60
N GLY A 177 -0.09 -22.13 -10.92
CA GLY A 177 1.01 -22.55 -10.05
C GLY A 177 2.37 -22.65 -10.72
N GLN A 178 2.53 -22.15 -11.96
CA GLN A 178 3.84 -22.17 -12.63
C GLN A 178 4.83 -21.23 -11.91
N ASP A 179 6.10 -21.59 -11.97
CA ASP A 179 7.17 -20.84 -11.31
C ASP A 179 7.35 -19.44 -11.90
N PRO A 180 7.34 -18.37 -11.09
CA PRO A 180 7.43 -16.99 -11.57
C PRO A 180 8.73 -16.65 -12.30
N SER A 181 9.88 -17.21 -11.89
CA SER A 181 11.15 -16.98 -12.58
C SER A 181 11.12 -17.62 -13.97
N PHE A 182 10.61 -18.85 -14.08
CA PHE A 182 10.36 -19.49 -15.37
C PHE A 182 9.41 -18.66 -16.25
N LEU A 183 8.32 -18.15 -15.68
CA LEU A 183 7.38 -17.30 -16.41
C LEU A 183 8.06 -16.01 -16.91
N ARG A 184 8.87 -15.33 -16.08
CA ARG A 184 9.62 -14.12 -16.49
C ARG A 184 10.58 -14.42 -17.64
N GLN A 185 11.25 -15.56 -17.62
CA GLN A 185 12.13 -15.98 -18.71
C GLN A 185 11.37 -16.32 -20.00
N THR A 186 10.17 -16.87 -19.89
CA THR A 186 9.35 -17.25 -21.07
C THR A 186 8.56 -16.10 -21.68
N LEU A 187 8.51 -14.91 -21.06
CA LEU A 187 7.89 -13.73 -21.68
C LEU A 187 8.53 -13.38 -23.04
N VAL A 188 9.79 -13.72 -23.26
CA VAL A 188 10.48 -13.56 -24.56
C VAL A 188 9.75 -14.19 -25.73
N GLN A 189 8.93 -15.22 -25.49
CA GLN A 189 8.16 -15.94 -26.51
C GLN A 189 6.91 -15.20 -26.98
N LEU A 190 6.53 -14.11 -26.30
CA LEU A 190 5.38 -13.31 -26.64
C LEU A 190 5.68 -12.38 -27.82
N ASN A 191 4.62 -11.91 -28.48
CA ASN A 191 4.75 -10.82 -29.44
C ASN A 191 4.66 -9.50 -28.68
N PRO A 192 5.55 -8.52 -28.96
CA PRO A 192 5.43 -7.19 -28.36
C PRO A 192 4.16 -6.51 -28.89
N THR A 193 3.46 -5.77 -28.01
CA THR A 193 2.28 -4.97 -28.40
C THR A 193 2.66 -3.56 -28.82
N CYS A 194 3.78 -3.08 -28.34
CA CYS A 194 4.40 -1.77 -28.67
C CYS A 194 5.87 -1.78 -28.26
N GLU A 195 6.61 -0.75 -28.66
CA GLU A 195 7.95 -0.50 -28.13
C GLU A 195 7.91 -0.15 -26.64
N PRO A 196 8.90 -0.58 -25.83
CA PRO A 196 9.01 -0.14 -24.44
C PRO A 196 8.92 1.37 -24.29
N GLY A 197 8.27 1.84 -23.23
CA GLY A 197 8.07 3.26 -22.96
C GLY A 197 6.91 3.92 -23.71
N THR A 198 6.33 3.29 -24.74
CA THR A 198 5.36 3.94 -25.64
C THR A 198 3.89 3.61 -25.36
N CYS A 199 3.59 2.50 -24.67
CA CYS A 199 2.23 2.16 -24.29
C CYS A 199 2.17 1.64 -22.85
N TRP A 200 1.01 1.78 -22.23
CA TRP A 200 0.73 1.28 -20.88
C TRP A 200 -0.03 -0.06 -20.92
N SER A 201 0.47 -1.04 -20.21
CA SER A 201 -0.18 -2.34 -20.08
C SER A 201 0.18 -3.03 -18.77
N TYR A 202 -0.79 -3.12 -17.86
CA TYR A 202 -0.61 -3.61 -16.49
C TYR A 202 -0.06 -5.03 -16.44
N GLN A 203 0.95 -5.27 -15.57
CA GLN A 203 1.67 -6.53 -15.42
C GLN A 203 1.75 -6.98 -13.95
N ASN A 204 1.71 -8.29 -13.70
CA ASN A 204 2.05 -8.88 -12.41
C ASN A 204 3.36 -9.67 -12.50
N VAL A 205 3.44 -10.67 -13.39
CA VAL A 205 4.63 -11.52 -13.56
C VAL A 205 5.87 -10.69 -13.87
N ALA A 206 5.81 -9.83 -14.89
CA ALA A 206 6.95 -8.98 -15.24
C ALA A 206 7.25 -7.93 -14.15
N TYR A 207 6.22 -7.34 -13.53
CA TYR A 207 6.40 -6.32 -12.48
C TYR A 207 7.18 -6.83 -11.28
N ASP A 208 7.03 -8.12 -10.95
CA ASP A 208 7.72 -8.72 -9.82
C ASP A 208 9.26 -8.78 -9.99
N ALA A 209 9.79 -8.52 -11.18
CA ALA A 209 11.21 -8.28 -11.35
C ALA A 209 11.73 -7.15 -10.44
N SER A 210 10.85 -6.24 -9.99
CA SER A 210 11.16 -5.23 -8.97
C SER A 210 11.60 -5.85 -7.63
N SER A 211 11.02 -6.96 -7.21
CA SER A 211 11.42 -7.67 -5.99
C SER A 211 12.81 -8.33 -6.14
N GLU A 212 13.11 -8.85 -7.32
CA GLU A 212 14.43 -9.36 -7.67
C GLU A 212 15.48 -8.23 -7.64
N MET A 213 15.18 -7.08 -8.28
CA MET A 213 16.06 -5.90 -8.24
C MET A 213 16.41 -5.48 -6.82
N VAL A 214 15.40 -5.40 -5.94
CA VAL A 214 15.60 -5.07 -4.53
C VAL A 214 16.50 -6.10 -3.85
N SER A 215 16.22 -7.39 -4.03
CA SER A 215 16.98 -8.46 -3.39
C SER A 215 18.45 -8.46 -3.82
N ARG A 216 18.69 -8.35 -5.14
CA ARG A 216 20.05 -8.32 -5.70
C ARG A 216 20.85 -7.10 -5.25
N THR A 217 20.21 -5.93 -5.26
CA THR A 217 20.87 -4.66 -4.92
C THR A 217 21.17 -4.55 -3.42
N THR A 218 20.30 -5.10 -2.57
CA THR A 218 20.48 -5.04 -1.10
C THR A 218 21.26 -6.22 -0.53
N GLY A 219 21.37 -7.32 -1.28
CA GLY A 219 21.92 -8.60 -0.78
C GLY A 219 21.02 -9.30 0.23
N LEU A 220 19.76 -8.87 0.38
CA LEU A 220 18.76 -9.41 1.32
C LEU A 220 17.60 -10.04 0.57
N PRO A 221 16.95 -11.10 1.10
CA PRO A 221 15.64 -11.51 0.63
C PRO A 221 14.66 -10.33 0.65
N TYR A 222 13.76 -10.24 -0.34
CA TYR A 222 12.85 -9.10 -0.51
C TYR A 222 12.08 -8.73 0.76
N GLU A 223 11.50 -9.71 1.46
CA GLU A 223 10.80 -9.46 2.74
C GLU A 223 11.71 -8.81 3.77
N GLN A 224 12.96 -9.28 3.91
CA GLN A 224 13.91 -8.71 4.87
C GLN A 224 14.32 -7.29 4.49
N ALA A 225 14.51 -7.03 3.20
CA ALA A 225 14.81 -5.69 2.70
C ALA A 225 13.65 -4.72 2.98
N VAL A 226 12.41 -5.10 2.65
CA VAL A 226 11.22 -4.29 2.90
C VAL A 226 11.01 -4.03 4.40
N ARG A 227 11.17 -5.05 5.24
CA ARG A 227 11.09 -4.87 6.69
C ARG A 227 12.15 -3.92 7.22
N ARG A 228 13.40 -4.07 6.77
CA ARG A 228 14.53 -3.27 7.24
C ARG A 228 14.43 -1.80 6.84
N TYR A 229 14.07 -1.54 5.58
CA TYR A 229 14.15 -0.20 4.99
C TYR A 229 12.84 0.57 5.01
N LEU A 230 11.70 -0.11 5.19
CA LEU A 230 10.37 0.51 5.20
C LEU A 230 9.56 0.13 6.44
N PHE A 231 9.19 -1.15 6.65
CA PHE A 231 8.20 -1.49 7.67
C PHE A 231 8.66 -1.15 9.09
N ASN A 232 9.87 -1.53 9.47
CA ASN A 232 10.38 -1.24 10.81
C ASN A 232 10.55 0.27 11.06
N PRO A 233 11.18 1.06 10.16
CA PRO A 233 11.29 2.50 10.34
C PRO A 233 9.95 3.25 10.37
N ILE A 234 8.95 2.79 9.59
CA ILE A 234 7.59 3.35 9.57
C ILE A 234 6.79 2.94 10.82
N GLY A 235 7.18 1.84 11.49
CA GLY A 235 6.44 1.30 12.64
C GLY A 235 5.34 0.32 12.26
N MET A 236 5.38 -0.28 11.06
CA MET A 236 4.42 -1.28 10.57
C MET A 236 4.68 -2.65 11.21
N ALA A 237 4.22 -2.83 12.44
CA ALA A 237 4.53 -4.00 13.26
C ALA A 237 3.91 -5.31 12.76
N SER A 238 2.76 -5.25 12.09
CA SER A 238 2.06 -6.43 11.53
C SER A 238 2.45 -6.72 10.07
N GLY A 239 3.28 -5.87 9.45
CA GLY A 239 3.70 -5.98 8.06
C GLY A 239 4.47 -7.27 7.79
N SER A 240 4.07 -8.07 6.80
CA SER A 240 4.76 -9.29 6.35
C SER A 240 4.62 -9.48 4.84
N VAL A 241 5.44 -10.37 4.27
CA VAL A 241 5.47 -10.65 2.83
C VAL A 241 5.40 -12.17 2.57
N SER A 242 4.71 -12.90 3.43
CA SER A 242 4.60 -14.35 3.34
C SER A 242 3.26 -14.87 3.82
N LEU A 243 2.88 -16.07 3.35
CA LEU A 243 1.71 -16.79 3.83
C LEU A 243 1.82 -17.07 5.33
N ALA A 244 2.97 -17.54 5.77
CA ALA A 244 3.23 -17.80 7.17
C ALA A 244 3.08 -16.55 8.06
N GLY A 245 3.47 -15.36 7.54
CA GLY A 245 3.29 -14.09 8.22
C GLY A 245 1.81 -13.69 8.37
N LEU A 246 0.97 -14.04 7.39
CA LEU A 246 -0.48 -13.84 7.50
C LEU A 246 -1.08 -14.80 8.55
N GLU A 247 -0.87 -16.11 8.40
CA GLU A 247 -1.46 -17.15 9.23
C GLU A 247 -0.94 -17.13 10.68
N GLY A 248 0.32 -16.71 10.87
CA GLY A 248 0.93 -16.51 12.18
C GLY A 248 0.43 -15.28 12.94
N SER A 249 -0.37 -14.42 12.30
CA SER A 249 -0.94 -13.26 12.96
C SER A 249 -2.02 -13.65 13.96
N ARG A 250 -2.10 -12.93 15.09
CA ARG A 250 -3.07 -13.20 16.17
C ARG A 250 -4.52 -13.12 15.68
N SER A 251 -4.81 -12.21 14.76
CA SER A 251 -6.11 -12.05 14.10
C SER A 251 -5.83 -11.78 12.61
N TRP A 252 -6.44 -12.58 11.74
CA TRP A 252 -6.35 -12.38 10.30
C TRP A 252 -7.65 -12.75 9.59
N ALA A 253 -7.98 -12.06 8.55
CA ALA A 253 -9.21 -12.24 7.79
C ALA A 253 -9.09 -13.41 6.79
N ARG A 254 -10.08 -14.31 6.75
CA ARG A 254 -10.15 -15.43 5.80
C ARG A 254 -10.75 -14.94 4.48
N PRO A 255 -10.30 -15.48 3.33
CA PRO A 255 -10.82 -15.07 2.02
C PRO A 255 -12.21 -15.64 1.74
N HIS A 256 -13.09 -14.87 1.05
CA HIS A 256 -14.46 -15.30 0.73
C HIS A 256 -14.85 -14.94 -0.70
N THR A 257 -15.73 -15.75 -1.26
CA THR A 257 -16.50 -15.43 -2.47
C THR A 257 -17.51 -14.31 -2.19
N VAL A 258 -18.15 -13.76 -3.25
CA VAL A 258 -19.28 -12.83 -3.11
C VAL A 258 -20.50 -13.46 -2.39
N GLY A 259 -20.64 -14.79 -2.45
CA GLY A 259 -21.65 -15.55 -1.70
C GLY A 259 -21.22 -15.94 -0.29
N LYS A 260 -20.21 -15.28 0.28
CA LYS A 260 -19.66 -15.51 1.65
C LYS A 260 -19.11 -16.91 1.91
N ARG A 261 -18.88 -17.72 0.88
CA ARG A 261 -18.22 -19.01 1.07
C ARG A 261 -16.73 -18.81 1.29
N PRO A 262 -16.12 -19.39 2.31
CA PRO A 262 -14.68 -19.38 2.47
C PRO A 262 -13.97 -19.94 1.25
N LEU A 263 -12.86 -19.35 0.89
CA LEU A 263 -11.97 -19.79 -0.17
C LEU A 263 -10.70 -20.42 0.40
N PRO A 264 -10.07 -21.37 -0.29
CA PRO A 264 -8.76 -21.84 0.11
C PRO A 264 -7.75 -20.70 0.03
N LEU A 265 -6.87 -20.63 1.01
CA LEU A 265 -5.75 -19.70 1.01
C LEU A 265 -4.63 -20.30 0.15
N VAL A 266 -4.16 -19.52 -0.84
CA VAL A 266 -3.11 -19.95 -1.76
C VAL A 266 -1.90 -19.01 -1.70
N ASP A 267 -0.71 -19.55 -1.97
CA ASP A 267 0.56 -18.84 -1.88
C ASP A 267 0.99 -18.13 -3.17
N THR A 268 0.20 -18.24 -4.25
CA THR A 268 0.52 -17.79 -5.61
C THR A 268 1.15 -16.39 -5.65
N TYR A 269 0.49 -15.38 -5.04
CA TYR A 269 0.98 -14.01 -5.09
C TYR A 269 2.08 -13.71 -4.06
N TYR A 270 2.38 -14.62 -3.14
CA TYR A 270 3.60 -14.53 -2.32
C TYR A 270 4.86 -14.93 -3.09
N LYS A 271 4.69 -15.65 -4.21
CA LYS A 271 5.78 -15.98 -5.15
C LYS A 271 6.12 -14.82 -6.08
N VAL A 272 5.25 -13.80 -6.15
CA VAL A 272 5.46 -12.53 -6.86
C VAL A 272 5.26 -11.36 -5.89
N PRO A 273 6.11 -11.26 -4.83
CA PRO A 273 5.86 -10.39 -3.69
C PRO A 273 5.84 -8.90 -4.03
N GLY A 274 6.62 -8.48 -5.02
CA GLY A 274 6.60 -7.09 -5.51
C GLY A 274 5.28 -6.71 -6.17
N ALA A 275 4.55 -7.68 -6.73
CA ALA A 275 3.27 -7.47 -7.38
C ALA A 275 2.07 -7.56 -6.43
N GLY A 276 2.13 -8.44 -5.38
CA GLY A 276 0.93 -8.72 -4.60
C GLY A 276 1.12 -9.41 -3.23
N GLY A 277 2.33 -9.45 -2.67
CA GLY A 277 2.67 -10.29 -1.52
C GLY A 277 2.56 -9.65 -0.13
N ILE A 278 2.18 -8.40 0.00
CA ILE A 278 2.15 -7.71 1.31
C ILE A 278 0.88 -8.07 2.09
N ASN A 279 1.06 -8.25 3.40
CA ASN A 279 0.00 -8.32 4.40
C ASN A 279 0.23 -7.26 5.47
N SER A 280 -0.82 -6.68 5.98
CA SER A 280 -0.82 -5.98 7.28
C SER A 280 -2.24 -5.74 7.78
N ASN A 281 -2.34 -5.18 8.99
CA ASN A 281 -3.57 -4.61 9.49
C ASN A 281 -3.81 -3.20 8.96
N ILE A 282 -4.97 -2.61 9.26
CA ILE A 282 -5.33 -1.27 8.76
C ILE A 282 -4.52 -0.15 9.41
N LYS A 283 -4.01 -0.33 10.63
CA LYS A 283 -3.15 0.65 11.30
C LYS A 283 -1.85 0.83 10.52
N ASP A 284 -1.20 -0.28 10.16
CA ASP A 284 0.03 -0.25 9.38
C ASP A 284 -0.19 0.32 7.98
N MET A 285 -1.35 0.03 7.37
CA MET A 285 -1.68 0.61 6.06
C MET A 285 -1.93 2.12 6.15
N ALA A 286 -2.48 2.61 7.26
CA ALA A 286 -2.61 4.05 7.52
C ALA A 286 -1.25 4.71 7.78
N LEU A 287 -0.35 4.08 8.55
CA LEU A 287 1.05 4.54 8.71
C LEU A 287 1.80 4.57 7.37
N TRP A 288 1.58 3.57 6.52
CA TRP A 288 2.10 3.56 5.16
C TRP A 288 1.61 4.77 4.36
N MET A 289 0.32 5.11 4.47
CA MET A 289 -0.25 6.29 3.81
C MET A 289 0.35 7.59 4.36
N GLU A 290 0.53 7.74 5.68
CA GLU A 290 1.23 8.88 6.28
C GLU A 290 2.65 9.03 5.71
N ALA A 291 3.42 7.93 5.64
CA ALA A 291 4.75 7.94 5.05
C ALA A 291 4.73 8.36 3.57
N GLN A 292 3.73 7.92 2.79
CA GLN A 292 3.55 8.30 1.39
C GLN A 292 3.12 9.78 1.21
N MET A 293 2.63 10.42 2.24
CA MET A 293 2.29 11.85 2.25
C MET A 293 3.40 12.74 2.86
N GLY A 294 4.60 12.18 3.09
CA GLY A 294 5.77 12.92 3.55
C GLY A 294 5.82 13.17 5.06
N GLU A 295 5.02 12.45 5.86
CA GLU A 295 5.02 12.60 7.33
C GLU A 295 6.22 11.91 8.01
N MET A 296 7.02 11.18 7.25
CA MET A 296 8.21 10.45 7.73
C MET A 296 9.43 10.72 6.83
N PRO A 297 9.92 11.98 6.78
CA PRO A 297 10.98 12.37 5.83
C PRO A 297 12.31 11.65 6.07
N ASP A 298 12.59 11.21 7.28
CA ASP A 298 13.78 10.38 7.59
C ASP A 298 13.71 8.99 6.96
N VAL A 299 12.51 8.51 6.58
CA VAL A 299 12.29 7.22 5.92
C VAL A 299 12.05 7.39 4.44
N LEU A 300 11.18 8.31 4.05
CA LEU A 300 10.82 8.64 2.67
C LEU A 300 10.91 10.17 2.49
N ASP A 301 11.97 10.62 1.86
CA ASP A 301 12.14 12.03 1.52
C ASP A 301 11.32 12.44 0.29
N ASP A 302 11.24 13.73 0.05
CA ASP A 302 10.47 14.32 -1.04
C ASP A 302 10.96 13.86 -2.42
N GLY A 303 12.27 13.57 -2.57
CA GLY A 303 12.84 13.09 -3.83
C GLY A 303 12.27 11.74 -4.23
N VAL A 304 12.23 10.79 -3.28
CA VAL A 304 11.61 9.47 -3.47
C VAL A 304 10.12 9.61 -3.77
N LEU A 305 9.38 10.39 -2.96
CA LEU A 305 7.94 10.55 -3.11
C LEU A 305 7.55 11.20 -4.43
N ASN A 306 8.21 12.28 -4.82
CA ASN A 306 7.99 12.94 -6.10
C ASN A 306 8.29 12.00 -7.28
N THR A 307 9.33 11.17 -7.16
CA THR A 307 9.68 10.19 -8.19
C THR A 307 8.60 9.15 -8.38
N ILE A 308 8.06 8.56 -7.31
CA ILE A 308 7.09 7.46 -7.46
C ILE A 308 5.68 7.94 -7.79
N HIS A 309 5.28 9.13 -7.36
CA HIS A 309 3.93 9.66 -7.57
C HIS A 309 3.79 10.45 -8.89
N ALA A 310 4.87 10.76 -9.58
CA ALA A 310 4.81 11.49 -10.85
C ALA A 310 3.94 10.78 -11.90
N PRO A 311 3.12 11.51 -12.67
CA PRO A 311 2.20 10.95 -13.65
C PRO A 311 2.93 10.60 -14.97
N TYR A 312 3.63 9.47 -15.02
CA TYR A 312 4.47 9.09 -16.17
C TYR A 312 3.70 8.71 -17.43
N VAL A 313 2.51 8.13 -17.29
CA VAL A 313 1.73 7.68 -18.44
C VAL A 313 0.24 7.84 -18.20
N VAL A 314 -0.48 8.37 -19.21
CA VAL A 314 -1.95 8.47 -19.18
C VAL A 314 -2.55 7.08 -19.33
N THR A 315 -3.62 6.79 -18.58
CA THR A 315 -4.29 5.48 -18.56
C THR A 315 -5.78 5.58 -18.91
N PRO A 316 -6.13 5.76 -20.20
CA PRO A 316 -7.53 5.93 -20.63
C PRO A 316 -8.43 4.75 -20.28
N SER A 317 -7.89 3.52 -20.34
CA SER A 317 -8.62 2.30 -19.97
C SER A 317 -8.99 2.25 -18.50
N GLU A 318 -8.14 2.79 -17.62
CA GLU A 318 -8.45 2.91 -16.19
C GLU A 318 -9.53 3.96 -15.92
N ARG A 319 -9.43 5.12 -16.58
CA ARG A 319 -10.50 6.12 -16.53
C ARG A 319 -11.83 5.54 -16.98
N GLY A 320 -11.84 4.71 -18.04
CA GLY A 320 -13.03 4.01 -18.53
C GLY A 320 -13.64 3.05 -17.50
N ARG A 321 -12.83 2.39 -16.68
CA ARG A 321 -13.31 1.54 -15.57
C ARG A 321 -13.94 2.34 -14.44
N LEU A 322 -13.50 3.56 -14.25
CA LEU A 322 -14.01 4.49 -13.24
C LEU A 322 -15.14 5.39 -13.77
N ARG A 323 -15.84 4.97 -14.86
CA ARG A 323 -16.91 5.76 -15.52
C ARG A 323 -17.98 6.27 -14.57
N LYS A 324 -18.27 5.56 -13.48
CA LYS A 324 -19.22 5.94 -12.45
C LYS A 324 -18.86 7.28 -11.77
N PHE A 325 -17.57 7.61 -11.72
CA PHE A 325 -17.03 8.77 -10.99
C PHE A 325 -16.63 9.93 -11.91
N LEU A 326 -16.92 9.86 -13.22
CA LEU A 326 -16.49 10.86 -14.22
C LEU A 326 -17.08 12.25 -14.00
N GLU A 327 -18.08 12.40 -13.17
CA GLU A 327 -18.58 13.72 -12.75
C GLU A 327 -17.48 14.55 -12.09
N ARG A 328 -16.55 13.89 -11.38
CA ARG A 328 -15.45 14.54 -10.63
C ARG A 328 -14.07 14.05 -11.04
N LEU A 329 -14.00 12.90 -11.68
CA LEU A 329 -12.75 12.27 -12.08
C LEU A 329 -12.36 12.70 -13.50
N GLY A 330 -11.28 13.47 -13.58
CA GLY A 330 -10.68 13.93 -14.84
C GLY A 330 -9.76 12.90 -15.47
N THR A 331 -8.50 13.28 -15.68
CA THR A 331 -7.49 12.40 -16.26
C THR A 331 -6.97 11.40 -15.24
N ALA A 332 -6.66 10.18 -15.71
CA ALA A 332 -6.02 9.14 -14.93
C ALA A 332 -4.62 8.84 -15.48
N TRP A 333 -3.66 8.69 -14.59
CA TRP A 333 -2.26 8.36 -14.91
C TRP A 333 -1.77 7.17 -14.09
N TYR A 334 -0.59 6.67 -14.47
CA TYR A 334 0.18 5.73 -13.68
C TYR A 334 1.60 6.26 -13.47
N GLY A 335 2.04 6.26 -12.22
CA GLY A 335 3.38 6.58 -11.77
C GLY A 335 4.25 5.31 -11.64
N TYR A 336 5.16 5.29 -10.68
CA TYR A 336 5.91 4.08 -10.34
C TYR A 336 5.18 3.33 -9.22
N GLY A 337 4.41 2.30 -9.60
CA GLY A 337 3.62 1.50 -8.67
C GLY A 337 2.37 2.17 -8.12
N TRP A 338 2.06 3.37 -8.56
CA TRP A 338 0.94 4.18 -8.11
C TRP A 338 0.08 4.66 -9.27
N ARG A 339 -1.22 4.75 -9.02
CA ARG A 339 -2.17 5.46 -9.89
C ARG A 339 -2.31 6.88 -9.38
N SER A 340 -2.54 7.81 -10.28
CA SER A 340 -2.93 9.16 -9.90
C SER A 340 -4.10 9.65 -10.76
N TYR A 341 -4.85 10.58 -10.20
CA TYR A 341 -6.05 11.10 -10.83
C TYR A 341 -6.17 12.59 -10.59
N ASP A 342 -6.74 13.30 -11.57
CA ASP A 342 -7.38 14.58 -11.32
C ASP A 342 -8.77 14.28 -10.76
N TYR A 343 -9.08 14.73 -9.55
CA TYR A 343 -10.38 14.58 -8.92
C TYR A 343 -10.88 15.94 -8.44
N ALA A 344 -11.87 16.49 -9.11
CA ALA A 344 -12.43 17.82 -8.83
C ALA A 344 -11.35 18.93 -8.79
N GLY A 345 -10.30 18.82 -9.63
CA GLY A 345 -9.19 19.77 -9.67
C GLY A 345 -8.04 19.50 -8.68
N HIS A 346 -8.12 18.42 -7.90
CA HIS A 346 -7.08 17.98 -6.98
C HIS A 346 -6.31 16.79 -7.54
N HIS A 347 -4.98 16.79 -7.38
CA HIS A 347 -4.16 15.64 -7.74
C HIS A 347 -4.14 14.64 -6.58
N ILE A 348 -4.78 13.49 -6.79
CA ILE A 348 -4.83 12.42 -5.81
C ILE A 348 -4.07 11.20 -6.28
N VAL A 349 -3.45 10.48 -5.33
CA VAL A 349 -2.62 9.30 -5.57
C VAL A 349 -3.21 8.11 -4.83
N GLY A 350 -3.17 6.93 -5.44
CA GLY A 350 -3.68 5.75 -4.79
C GLY A 350 -3.45 4.47 -5.57
N HIS A 351 -3.95 3.38 -5.04
CA HIS A 351 -4.02 2.09 -5.72
C HIS A 351 -5.14 1.23 -5.14
N ARG A 352 -5.71 0.38 -5.96
CA ARG A 352 -6.64 -0.68 -5.52
C ARG A 352 -5.97 -2.03 -5.67
N GLY A 353 -6.28 -2.95 -4.78
CA GLY A 353 -5.79 -4.32 -4.83
C GLY A 353 -6.93 -5.33 -4.88
N GLY A 354 -6.71 -6.41 -5.60
CA GLY A 354 -7.63 -7.54 -5.65
C GLY A 354 -6.87 -8.82 -5.93
N ILE A 355 -7.10 -9.80 -5.10
CA ILE A 355 -6.77 -11.23 -5.29
C ILE A 355 -7.95 -12.04 -4.80
N ASN A 356 -7.96 -13.32 -5.10
CA ASN A 356 -9.10 -14.16 -4.74
C ASN A 356 -9.42 -14.09 -3.24
N GLY A 357 -10.61 -13.59 -2.91
CA GLY A 357 -11.13 -13.43 -1.55
C GLY A 357 -10.69 -12.19 -0.79
N TYR A 358 -9.83 -11.31 -1.36
CA TYR A 358 -9.39 -10.08 -0.71
C TYR A 358 -9.40 -8.89 -1.66
N ARG A 359 -9.70 -7.73 -1.08
CA ARG A 359 -9.61 -6.43 -1.76
C ARG A 359 -9.00 -5.41 -0.81
N SER A 360 -8.38 -4.41 -1.42
CA SER A 360 -7.78 -3.28 -0.72
C SER A 360 -7.90 -2.01 -1.52
N LEU A 361 -7.86 -0.88 -0.84
CA LEU A 361 -7.70 0.42 -1.46
C LEU A 361 -6.88 1.35 -0.57
N ILE A 362 -6.17 2.25 -1.20
CA ILE A 362 -5.50 3.41 -0.63
C ILE A 362 -5.71 4.57 -1.59
N LEU A 363 -6.17 5.71 -1.10
CA LEU A 363 -6.32 6.94 -1.87
C LEU A 363 -6.04 8.14 -0.99
N PHE A 364 -5.19 9.05 -1.43
CA PHE A 364 -4.79 10.22 -0.65
C PHE A 364 -4.43 11.41 -1.55
N ASP A 365 -4.52 12.59 -0.97
CA ASP A 365 -3.99 13.84 -1.51
C ASP A 365 -2.68 14.18 -0.79
N PRO A 366 -1.51 14.10 -1.48
CA PRO A 366 -0.23 14.41 -0.86
C PRO A 366 -0.11 15.85 -0.37
N GLN A 367 -0.78 16.81 -1.02
CA GLN A 367 -0.72 18.22 -0.64
C GLN A 367 -1.60 18.51 0.59
N LYS A 368 -2.81 17.90 0.62
CA LYS A 368 -3.71 18.01 1.77
C LYS A 368 -3.30 17.09 2.92
N LYS A 369 -2.36 16.17 2.69
CA LYS A 369 -1.90 15.15 3.66
C LYS A 369 -3.06 14.38 4.27
N SER A 370 -4.03 14.04 3.44
CA SER A 370 -5.29 13.44 3.86
C SER A 370 -5.74 12.36 2.89
N GLY A 371 -6.37 11.30 3.42
CA GLY A 371 -6.81 10.20 2.59
C GLY A 371 -7.45 9.07 3.36
N VAL A 372 -7.74 7.97 2.66
CA VAL A 372 -8.46 6.80 3.17
C VAL A 372 -7.79 5.51 2.74
N VAL A 373 -7.78 4.54 3.63
CA VAL A 373 -7.39 3.15 3.39
C VAL A 373 -8.51 2.20 3.78
N ALA A 374 -8.67 1.13 3.02
CA ALA A 374 -9.61 0.07 3.39
C ALA A 374 -9.13 -1.31 2.93
N LEU A 375 -9.48 -2.32 3.73
CA LEU A 375 -9.17 -3.73 3.52
C LEU A 375 -10.42 -4.55 3.75
N TRP A 376 -10.76 -5.52 2.86
CA TRP A 376 -11.90 -6.42 3.09
C TRP A 376 -11.64 -7.82 2.53
N ASN A 377 -12.34 -8.79 3.10
CA ASN A 377 -12.08 -10.22 2.91
C ASN A 377 -13.13 -10.94 2.06
N SER A 378 -13.62 -10.28 1.02
CA SER A 378 -14.49 -10.93 0.02
C SER A 378 -14.24 -10.39 -1.40
N ASN A 379 -14.67 -11.14 -2.42
CA ASN A 379 -14.50 -10.76 -3.82
C ASN A 379 -15.40 -9.60 -4.28
N THR A 380 -16.22 -9.04 -3.38
CA THR A 380 -17.15 -7.96 -3.75
C THR A 380 -16.45 -6.66 -4.12
N SER A 381 -17.01 -5.93 -5.09
CA SER A 381 -16.65 -4.54 -5.43
C SER A 381 -17.52 -3.49 -4.73
N GLN A 382 -18.46 -3.90 -3.88
CA GLN A 382 -19.41 -2.98 -3.21
C GLN A 382 -18.76 -1.81 -2.46
N PRO A 383 -17.57 -1.97 -1.79
CA PRO A 383 -16.89 -0.82 -1.20
C PRO A 383 -16.30 0.18 -2.19
N GLY A 384 -16.32 -0.13 -3.50
CA GLY A 384 -15.83 0.79 -4.53
C GLY A 384 -16.67 2.07 -4.60
N GLY A 385 -16.03 3.18 -4.25
CA GLY A 385 -16.69 4.48 -4.09
C GLY A 385 -16.53 5.07 -2.69
N LEU A 386 -16.18 4.25 -1.69
CA LEU A 386 -15.87 4.72 -0.33
C LEU A 386 -14.80 5.81 -0.34
N GLU A 387 -13.74 5.59 -1.11
CA GLU A 387 -12.64 6.53 -1.23
C GLU A 387 -13.10 7.88 -1.78
N PHE A 388 -14.05 7.90 -2.70
CA PHE A 388 -14.56 9.14 -3.27
C PHE A 388 -15.59 9.82 -2.34
N GLU A 389 -16.37 9.10 -1.54
CA GLU A 389 -17.17 9.71 -0.47
C GLU A 389 -16.30 10.40 0.57
N VAL A 390 -15.16 9.80 0.94
CA VAL A 390 -14.22 10.41 1.88
C VAL A 390 -13.53 11.62 1.24
N MET A 391 -13.07 11.53 -0.02
CA MET A 391 -12.47 12.69 -0.70
C MET A 391 -13.47 13.84 -0.86
N ASP A 392 -14.76 13.54 -1.11
CA ASP A 392 -15.81 14.56 -1.16
C ASP A 392 -15.95 15.31 0.18
N MET A 393 -15.91 14.60 1.30
CA MET A 393 -15.92 15.21 2.64
C MET A 393 -14.68 16.08 2.84
N LEU A 394 -13.49 15.57 2.53
CA LEU A 394 -12.21 16.27 2.65
C LEU A 394 -12.17 17.57 1.83
N TYR A 395 -12.86 17.62 0.70
CA TYR A 395 -12.91 18.80 -0.17
C TYR A 395 -14.20 19.62 0.00
N HIS A 396 -15.04 19.28 0.98
CA HIS A 396 -16.34 19.95 1.20
C HIS A 396 -17.23 19.99 -0.05
N LEU A 397 -17.17 18.93 -0.88
CA LEU A 397 -17.99 18.83 -2.07
C LEU A 397 -19.41 18.37 -1.71
N PRO A 398 -20.43 18.70 -2.54
CA PRO A 398 -21.77 18.20 -2.32
C PRO A 398 -21.80 16.68 -2.26
N PHE A 399 -22.52 16.13 -1.28
CA PHE A 399 -22.63 14.68 -1.08
C PHE A 399 -23.06 13.96 -2.36
N ARG A 400 -22.40 12.85 -2.67
CA ARG A 400 -22.75 11.88 -3.69
C ARG A 400 -22.78 10.48 -3.09
N ASP A 401 -23.84 9.73 -3.33
CA ASP A 401 -23.95 8.32 -2.91
C ASP A 401 -23.10 7.44 -3.84
N TRP A 402 -21.76 7.55 -3.73
CA TRP A 402 -20.84 6.75 -4.53
C TRP A 402 -20.88 5.26 -4.18
N LEU A 403 -21.25 4.92 -2.96
CA LEU A 403 -21.45 3.55 -2.50
C LEU A 403 -22.81 2.96 -2.94
N GLU A 404 -23.72 3.78 -3.52
CA GLU A 404 -25.06 3.36 -3.97
C GLU A 404 -25.89 2.66 -2.88
N LEU A 405 -25.78 3.14 -1.65
CA LEU A 405 -26.47 2.57 -0.50
C LEU A 405 -27.91 3.01 -0.38
N ASN A 406 -28.27 4.18 -0.93
CA ASN A 406 -29.61 4.74 -0.87
C ASN A 406 -30.52 4.23 -2.02
N LYS A 407 -29.96 3.51 -3.00
CA LYS A 407 -30.79 2.86 -4.01
C LYS A 407 -31.49 1.67 -3.40
N THR A 408 -32.81 1.70 -3.32
CA THR A 408 -33.64 0.49 -3.10
C THR A 408 -33.26 -0.50 -4.19
N ALA A 409 -32.89 -1.72 -3.80
CA ALA A 409 -32.52 -2.76 -4.75
C ALA A 409 -33.59 -2.86 -5.83
N PRO A 410 -33.26 -2.75 -7.14
CA PRO A 410 -34.16 -3.26 -8.17
C PRO A 410 -34.32 -4.76 -7.90
N ALA A 411 -35.52 -5.28 -8.02
CA ALA A 411 -35.78 -6.70 -8.01
C ALA A 411 -34.74 -7.38 -8.91
N GLU A 412 -34.17 -8.47 -8.41
CA GLU A 412 -33.11 -9.29 -8.99
C GLU A 412 -33.04 -9.21 -10.51
N THR A 413 -32.10 -8.43 -11.01
CA THR A 413 -31.63 -8.56 -12.39
C THR A 413 -30.12 -8.68 -12.31
N ALA A 414 -29.66 -9.84 -12.76
CA ALA A 414 -28.31 -10.30 -13.02
C ALA A 414 -27.16 -9.39 -12.56
N LEU A 415 -26.42 -9.85 -11.55
CA LEU A 415 -25.08 -9.41 -11.24
C LEU A 415 -24.22 -9.39 -12.51
N GLU A 416 -24.02 -8.21 -13.10
CA GLU A 416 -22.86 -8.02 -13.98
C GLU A 416 -21.63 -8.16 -13.08
N THR A 417 -21.07 -9.35 -13.08
CA THR A 417 -19.75 -9.60 -12.56
C THR A 417 -18.78 -8.73 -13.36
N GLU A 418 -18.15 -7.77 -12.71
CA GLU A 418 -16.91 -7.23 -13.27
C GLU A 418 -16.02 -8.45 -13.62
N PRO A 419 -15.40 -8.49 -14.82
CA PRO A 419 -14.57 -9.62 -15.17
C PRO A 419 -13.49 -9.77 -14.11
N GLU A 420 -13.44 -10.96 -13.54
CA GLU A 420 -12.40 -11.37 -12.61
C GLU A 420 -11.04 -10.95 -13.18
N ILE A 421 -10.22 -10.33 -12.33
CA ILE A 421 -8.81 -10.13 -12.63
C ILE A 421 -8.22 -11.55 -12.60
N GLY A 422 -8.23 -12.23 -13.74
CA GLY A 422 -7.71 -13.59 -13.79
C GLY A 422 -8.39 -14.58 -14.76
N SER A 423 -9.24 -14.18 -15.71
CA SER A 423 -9.62 -15.11 -16.76
C SER A 423 -9.25 -14.55 -18.13
N GLY A 424 -8.36 -15.26 -18.80
CA GLY A 424 -7.74 -14.86 -20.04
C GLY A 424 -8.75 -14.59 -21.16
N ASP A 425 -8.66 -13.43 -21.75
CA ASP A 425 -9.05 -13.24 -23.13
C ASP A 425 -7.96 -13.85 -24.01
N SER A 426 -8.18 -15.11 -24.40
CA SER A 426 -7.48 -15.72 -25.52
C SER A 426 -7.78 -14.88 -26.77
N ALA A 427 -6.73 -14.38 -27.41
CA ALA A 427 -6.82 -13.71 -28.70
C ALA A 427 -7.64 -14.55 -29.71
N PRO A 428 -8.54 -13.93 -30.48
CA PRO A 428 -9.32 -14.68 -31.45
C PRO A 428 -8.40 -15.26 -32.53
N ALA A 429 -8.42 -16.57 -32.68
CA ALA A 429 -7.75 -17.28 -33.76
C ALA A 429 -8.27 -16.74 -35.11
N ARG A 430 -7.41 -16.06 -35.87
CA ARG A 430 -7.68 -15.71 -37.25
C ARG A 430 -7.93 -16.98 -38.05
N LYS A 431 -9.19 -17.22 -38.44
CA LYS A 431 -9.52 -18.20 -39.45
C LYS A 431 -8.80 -17.83 -40.76
N ARG A 432 -7.83 -18.61 -41.16
CA ARG A 432 -7.28 -18.57 -42.53
C ARG A 432 -8.40 -19.05 -43.44
N SER A 433 -8.95 -18.21 -44.28
CA SER A 433 -9.73 -18.58 -45.46
C SER A 433 -8.78 -19.21 -46.46
N LYS A 434 -9.02 -20.48 -46.80
CA LYS A 434 -8.51 -21.10 -48.00
C LYS A 434 -9.26 -20.48 -49.18
N GLY A 435 -8.54 -19.92 -50.11
CA GLY A 435 -8.90 -19.61 -51.46
C GLY A 435 -7.60 -19.53 -52.28
#